data_1986836cef45c01b195c500b6fbf991f
#
_entry.id   1986836cef45c01b195c500b6fbf991f
#
_cell.length_a   1.000
_cell.length_b   1.000
_cell.length_c   1.000
_cell.angle_alpha   90.00
_cell.angle_beta   90.00
_cell.angle_gamma   90.00
#
_symmetry.space_group_name_H-M   'P 1'
#
loop_
_entity.id
_entity.type
_entity.pdbx_description
1 polymer ?
#
loop_
_entity_poly.entity_id
_entity_poly.type
_entity_poly.pdbx_seq_one_letter_code
_entity_poly.pdbx_strand_id
1 'polypeptide(L)'
;GTTYVNDAENVTIVDVSDRYEWNVAVLSASARLEDNFYTFEIEVACYGLDKAFEVFCEVGNVNGKGEKITLPVQTVNGLDGIPTKIVYTSAARNLGQDVIPVLLTENERIYSFDEAYIHIDEADSLLLDNEFFIYGGLRPTVKIQYYSTASNVFFGGVLRTLKEKTFGSWNIEITEVKGKDTPATEGFDFYIFEHTVPKVLPKDGIIFLVNPDSSADAGFSIVRRNVQVTDYDGDGASLAIGDGEHPLVRYMDVEGIKVTQYSQVDEASLERYDVLMYYEGNPVFFARNEADSKIAVMTFSLNMSTLALSVYYPILIYNMFNYYLPSTLTEDLCDVYDTIEVNARGRDLIVTAPDGTELLFGEFPAKLYVESFGTYTLRQQLISGEIVEEKFYAKVAASQSDITREDVLSVPFAANAAQEIIEDLLVWFAAAIVALMFLEWALHSIEGL
;
A
#
# COMPACT_ATOMS: atom_id res chain seq x y z
N GLY A 1 15.42 9.87 24.97
CA GLY A 1 16.35 9.62 23.87
C GLY A 1 17.55 8.82 24.32
N THR A 2 17.66 7.56 23.93
CA THR A 2 18.87 6.76 24.15
C THR A 2 19.93 7.21 23.16
N THR A 3 20.83 8.08 23.63
CA THR A 3 22.03 8.40 22.85
C THR A 3 22.99 7.22 22.96
N TYR A 4 23.30 6.57 21.86
CA TYR A 4 24.34 5.57 21.79
C TYR A 4 25.70 6.28 21.97
N VAL A 5 26.34 6.08 23.12
CA VAL A 5 27.72 6.47 23.35
C VAL A 5 28.58 5.24 23.12
N ASN A 6 29.13 5.09 21.93
CA ASN A 6 30.18 4.11 21.65
C ASN A 6 31.50 4.63 22.22
N ASP A 7 32.20 3.81 23.02
CA ASP A 7 33.58 3.99 23.48
C ASP A 7 33.86 5.05 24.58
N ALA A 8 33.05 5.11 25.63
CA ALA A 8 33.47 5.88 26.81
C ALA A 8 33.56 5.00 28.06
N GLU A 9 34.77 4.79 28.53
CA GLU A 9 35.07 4.03 29.79
C GLU A 9 34.54 4.70 31.04
N ASN A 10 34.08 5.97 30.98
CA ASN A 10 33.55 6.71 32.13
C ASN A 10 32.41 7.64 31.69
N VAL A 11 31.23 7.13 31.53
CA VAL A 11 30.03 7.96 31.33
C VAL A 11 29.26 8.03 32.66
N THR A 12 29.07 9.22 33.18
CA THR A 12 28.16 9.47 34.31
C THR A 12 26.82 9.93 33.68
N ILE A 13 25.79 9.14 33.86
CA ILE A 13 24.43 9.56 33.50
C ILE A 13 23.90 10.38 34.67
N VAL A 14 23.59 11.63 34.41
CA VAL A 14 22.89 12.51 35.38
C VAL A 14 21.43 12.48 34.98
N ASP A 15 20.60 11.94 35.85
CA ASP A 15 19.15 12.05 35.71
C ASP A 15 18.75 13.50 36.01
N VAL A 16 18.18 14.15 35.01
CA VAL A 16 17.67 15.53 35.10
C VAL A 16 16.14 15.56 35.07
N SER A 17 15.48 14.39 35.09
CA SER A 17 14.01 14.29 35.12
C SER A 17 13.46 14.74 36.47
N ASP A 18 12.29 15.38 36.45
CA ASP A 18 11.50 15.61 37.64
C ASP A 18 10.77 14.30 38.01
N ARG A 19 10.87 13.87 39.25
CA ARG A 19 10.22 12.63 39.73
C ARG A 19 8.69 12.71 39.78
N TYR A 20 8.13 13.86 39.45
CA TYR A 20 6.68 14.11 39.41
C TYR A 20 6.14 14.28 37.99
N GLU A 21 6.95 13.94 37.00
CA GLU A 21 6.49 13.96 35.60
C GLU A 21 5.40 12.93 35.37
N TRP A 22 4.35 13.35 34.69
CA TRP A 22 3.27 12.52 34.27
C TRP A 22 2.85 12.90 32.83
N ASN A 23 2.28 11.98 32.10
CA ASN A 23 1.87 12.18 30.73
C ASN A 23 0.56 11.48 30.43
N VAL A 24 -0.25 12.06 29.54
CA VAL A 24 -1.34 11.41 28.85
C VAL A 24 -1.07 11.50 27.36
N ALA A 25 -1.35 10.43 26.61
CA ALA A 25 -0.94 10.36 25.23
C ALA A 25 -2.02 9.73 24.35
N VAL A 26 -2.14 10.20 23.12
CA VAL A 26 -2.79 9.49 22.04
C VAL A 26 -1.74 8.61 21.37
N LEU A 27 -1.73 7.32 21.69
CA LEU A 27 -0.73 6.36 21.20
C LEU A 27 -0.94 6.01 19.73
N SER A 28 -2.19 5.82 19.34
CA SER A 28 -2.56 5.56 17.97
C SER A 28 -4.00 5.96 17.69
N ALA A 29 -4.29 6.27 16.44
CA ALA A 29 -5.66 6.42 15.99
C ALA A 29 -5.78 5.98 14.53
N SER A 30 -6.91 5.39 14.18
CA SER A 30 -7.19 4.95 12.81
C SER A 30 -8.67 5.07 12.47
N ALA A 31 -8.96 5.22 11.19
CA ALA A 31 -10.33 5.20 10.68
C ALA A 31 -10.45 4.10 9.62
N ARG A 32 -11.45 3.23 9.78
CA ARG A 32 -11.74 2.14 8.85
C ARG A 32 -13.14 2.23 8.32
N LEU A 33 -13.30 2.04 7.03
CA LEU A 33 -14.61 1.97 6.41
C LEU A 33 -15.20 0.56 6.59
N GLU A 34 -16.30 0.47 7.33
CA GLU A 34 -17.02 -0.78 7.61
C GLU A 34 -18.50 -0.58 7.30
N ASP A 35 -19.10 -1.46 6.50
CA ASP A 35 -20.53 -1.38 6.12
C ASP A 35 -20.95 0.02 5.59
N ASN A 36 -20.08 0.68 4.83
CA ASN A 36 -20.23 2.05 4.31
C ASN A 36 -20.10 3.20 5.33
N PHE A 37 -19.72 2.95 6.57
CA PHE A 37 -19.49 3.97 7.59
C PHE A 37 -18.07 3.87 8.12
N TYR A 38 -17.51 5.01 8.52
CA TYR A 38 -16.22 5.01 9.19
C TYR A 38 -16.38 4.62 10.66
N THR A 39 -15.56 3.68 11.10
CA THR A 39 -15.30 3.33 12.50
C THR A 39 -13.96 3.96 12.87
N PHE A 40 -13.92 4.72 13.98
CA PHE A 40 -12.68 5.31 14.49
C PHE A 40 -12.22 4.52 15.71
N GLU A 41 -10.98 4.10 15.69
CA GLU A 41 -10.31 3.42 16.80
C GLU A 41 -9.21 4.33 17.33
N ILE A 42 -9.26 4.68 18.61
CA ILE A 42 -8.31 5.57 19.28
C ILE A 42 -7.75 4.83 20.48
N GLU A 43 -6.43 4.79 20.61
CA GLU A 43 -5.75 4.20 21.75
C GLU A 43 -5.03 5.30 22.52
N VAL A 44 -5.30 5.37 23.81
CA VAL A 44 -4.76 6.39 24.72
C VAL A 44 -4.17 5.73 25.96
N ALA A 45 -3.21 6.39 26.60
CA ALA A 45 -2.65 5.94 27.87
C ALA A 45 -2.31 7.12 28.78
N CYS A 46 -2.11 6.81 30.06
CA CYS A 46 -1.46 7.73 31.00
C CYS A 46 -0.21 7.07 31.60
N TYR A 47 0.75 7.88 31.98
CA TYR A 47 2.02 7.45 32.53
C TYR A 47 2.39 8.31 33.74
N GLY A 48 2.94 7.69 34.76
CA GLY A 48 3.40 8.35 35.99
C GLY A 48 2.33 8.46 37.07
N LEU A 49 1.05 8.34 36.72
CA LEU A 49 -0.05 8.31 37.71
C LEU A 49 -1.34 7.79 37.06
N ASP A 50 -2.23 7.26 37.91
CA ASP A 50 -3.63 6.98 37.50
C ASP A 50 -4.38 8.30 37.37
N LYS A 51 -4.95 8.56 36.22
CA LYS A 51 -5.64 9.84 35.94
C LYS A 51 -6.87 9.66 35.07
N ALA A 52 -7.93 10.38 35.43
CA ALA A 52 -9.07 10.57 34.54
C ALA A 52 -8.83 11.77 33.63
N PHE A 53 -9.04 11.61 32.32
CA PHE A 53 -8.92 12.65 31.32
C PHE A 53 -9.97 12.51 30.24
N GLU A 54 -10.22 13.58 29.48
CA GLU A 54 -11.20 13.60 28.42
C GLU A 54 -10.51 13.51 27.04
N VAL A 55 -11.06 12.68 26.16
CA VAL A 55 -10.62 12.49 24.79
C VAL A 55 -11.66 13.07 23.86
N PHE A 56 -11.25 13.98 23.01
CA PHE A 56 -12.04 14.64 22.00
C PHE A 56 -11.70 14.09 20.62
N CYS A 57 -12.70 13.95 19.76
CA CYS A 57 -12.53 13.60 18.37
C CYS A 57 -13.41 14.50 17.51
N GLU A 58 -12.80 15.39 16.75
CA GLU A 58 -13.44 16.35 15.89
C GLU A 58 -13.22 15.97 14.42
N VAL A 59 -14.28 15.77 13.66
CA VAL A 59 -14.23 15.31 12.28
C VAL A 59 -14.68 16.40 11.34
N GLY A 60 -13.81 16.77 10.40
CA GLY A 60 -14.01 17.87 9.44
C GLY A 60 -14.54 17.41 8.10
N ASN A 61 -15.29 18.29 7.43
CA ASN A 61 -15.94 18.06 6.14
C ASN A 61 -16.75 16.76 6.06
N VAL A 62 -17.53 16.50 7.10
CA VAL A 62 -18.30 15.28 7.22
C VAL A 62 -19.28 15.14 6.07
N ASN A 63 -19.23 14.02 5.38
CA ASN A 63 -20.12 13.66 4.28
C ASN A 63 -20.13 14.69 3.14
N GLY A 64 -19.00 15.41 2.94
CA GLY A 64 -18.85 16.42 1.89
C GLY A 64 -19.69 17.68 2.08
N LYS A 65 -20.19 17.93 3.30
CA LYS A 65 -21.05 19.09 3.60
C LYS A 65 -20.30 20.33 4.08
N GLY A 66 -18.98 20.24 4.23
CA GLY A 66 -18.15 21.31 4.80
C GLY A 66 -18.38 21.53 6.30
N GLU A 67 -19.11 20.65 6.96
CA GLU A 67 -19.42 20.70 8.40
C GLU A 67 -18.34 20.00 9.21
N LYS A 68 -18.05 20.53 10.41
CA LYS A 68 -17.25 19.90 11.44
C LYS A 68 -18.18 19.36 12.52
N ILE A 69 -17.99 18.13 12.92
CA ILE A 69 -18.73 17.52 14.02
C ILE A 69 -17.75 17.08 15.10
N THR A 70 -18.16 17.17 16.36
CA THR A 70 -17.45 16.58 17.49
C THR A 70 -18.17 15.29 17.86
N LEU A 71 -17.45 14.18 17.84
CA LEU A 71 -17.98 12.90 18.31
C LEU A 71 -18.19 12.94 19.83
N PRO A 72 -19.03 12.06 20.38
CA PRO A 72 -19.28 12.06 21.83
C PRO A 72 -17.98 11.98 22.65
N VAL A 73 -17.73 12.99 23.47
CA VAL A 73 -16.52 13.09 24.32
C VAL A 73 -16.44 11.89 25.26
N GLN A 74 -15.26 11.29 25.38
CA GLN A 74 -15.06 10.14 26.25
C GLN A 74 -14.18 10.49 27.44
N THR A 75 -14.67 10.20 28.64
CA THR A 75 -13.86 10.26 29.85
C THR A 75 -13.18 8.91 30.07
N VAL A 76 -11.87 8.90 30.03
CA VAL A 76 -11.05 7.71 30.27
C VAL A 76 -10.53 7.75 31.70
N ASN A 77 -10.78 6.68 32.47
CA ASN A 77 -10.14 6.48 33.77
C ASN A 77 -8.85 5.69 33.55
N GLY A 78 -7.81 6.39 33.14
CA GLY A 78 -6.51 5.80 32.81
C GLY A 78 -5.83 5.22 34.05
N LEU A 79 -5.27 4.02 33.87
CA LEU A 79 -4.36 3.40 34.83
C LEU A 79 -2.93 3.55 34.31
N ASP A 80 -2.00 3.82 35.22
CA ASP A 80 -0.59 4.04 34.88
C ASP A 80 0.01 2.93 34.00
N GLY A 81 0.50 3.31 32.82
CA GLY A 81 1.11 2.41 31.83
C GLY A 81 0.14 1.46 31.12
N ILE A 82 -1.17 1.56 31.35
CA ILE A 82 -2.15 0.65 30.73
C ILE A 82 -2.93 1.38 29.61
N PRO A 83 -2.74 1.01 28.33
CA PRO A 83 -3.50 1.59 27.23
C PRO A 83 -4.99 1.28 27.31
N THR A 84 -5.80 2.26 26.96
CA THR A 84 -7.26 2.14 26.82
C THR A 84 -7.65 2.43 25.40
N LYS A 85 -8.50 1.57 24.81
CA LYS A 85 -8.99 1.72 23.45
C LYS A 85 -10.42 2.25 23.43
N ILE A 86 -10.66 3.29 22.63
CA ILE A 86 -11.97 3.88 22.38
C ILE A 86 -12.35 3.53 20.94
N VAL A 87 -13.57 3.04 20.72
CA VAL A 87 -14.06 2.67 19.38
C VAL A 87 -15.40 3.33 19.10
N TYR A 88 -15.39 4.30 18.21
CA TYR A 88 -16.62 4.91 17.67
C TYR A 88 -17.11 4.07 16.49
N THR A 89 -18.26 3.48 16.61
CA THR A 89 -18.81 2.55 15.60
C THR A 89 -20.30 2.75 15.39
N SER A 90 -20.79 2.43 14.21
CA SER A 90 -22.23 2.44 13.87
C SER A 90 -22.93 1.12 14.18
N ALA A 91 -22.19 0.06 14.48
CA ALA A 91 -22.72 -1.27 14.74
C ALA A 91 -22.34 -1.76 16.15
N ALA A 92 -23.32 -2.23 16.90
CA ALA A 92 -23.05 -2.86 18.19
C ALA A 92 -22.24 -4.15 17.97
N ARG A 93 -21.01 -4.19 18.49
CA ARG A 93 -20.09 -5.34 18.42
C ARG A 93 -19.59 -5.68 19.81
N ASN A 94 -19.25 -6.94 20.01
CA ASN A 94 -18.49 -7.33 21.20
C ASN A 94 -17.01 -7.03 20.95
N LEU A 95 -16.54 -5.90 21.45
CA LEU A 95 -15.20 -5.38 21.22
C LEU A 95 -14.17 -5.84 22.28
N GLY A 96 -14.58 -6.62 23.28
CA GLY A 96 -13.70 -7.02 24.39
C GLY A 96 -13.96 -6.21 25.68
N GLN A 97 -13.23 -6.56 26.77
CA GLN A 97 -13.41 -5.93 28.08
C GLN A 97 -12.62 -4.64 28.26
N ASP A 98 -11.54 -4.45 27.50
CA ASP A 98 -10.61 -3.33 27.63
C ASP A 98 -10.85 -2.24 26.56
N VAL A 99 -12.08 -2.19 26.01
CA VAL A 99 -12.47 -1.25 24.96
C VAL A 99 -13.67 -0.46 25.43
N ILE A 100 -13.65 0.85 25.25
CA ILE A 100 -14.79 1.75 25.43
C ILE A 100 -15.55 1.82 24.10
N PRO A 101 -16.69 1.13 23.94
CA PRO A 101 -17.49 1.20 22.73
C PRO A 101 -18.36 2.45 22.75
N VAL A 102 -18.31 3.25 21.69
CA VAL A 102 -19.17 4.42 21.50
C VAL A 102 -20.04 4.20 20.27
N LEU A 103 -21.33 3.96 20.51
CA LEU A 103 -22.27 3.73 19.42
C LEU A 103 -22.75 5.07 18.84
N LEU A 104 -22.39 5.30 17.57
CA LEU A 104 -22.80 6.49 16.83
C LEU A 104 -24.27 6.40 16.41
N THR A 105 -25.03 7.46 16.62
CA THR A 105 -26.41 7.60 16.13
C THR A 105 -26.45 7.78 14.62
N GLU A 106 -27.63 7.67 13.99
CA GLU A 106 -27.76 7.87 12.54
C GLU A 106 -27.25 9.23 12.05
N ASN A 107 -27.37 10.26 12.86
CA ASN A 107 -26.92 11.63 12.52
C ASN A 107 -25.40 11.80 12.68
N GLU A 108 -24.74 10.95 13.43
CA GLU A 108 -23.30 10.94 13.69
C GLU A 108 -22.56 9.99 12.76
N ARG A 109 -23.26 9.26 11.89
CA ARG A 109 -22.63 8.36 10.92
C ARG A 109 -21.80 9.12 9.88
N ILE A 110 -20.56 8.72 9.74
CA ILE A 110 -19.59 9.34 8.84
C ILE A 110 -19.36 8.42 7.65
N TYR A 111 -19.71 8.88 6.46
CA TYR A 111 -19.52 8.17 5.18
C TYR A 111 -18.25 8.64 4.47
N SER A 112 -17.85 9.88 4.73
CA SER A 112 -16.62 10.49 4.24
C SER A 112 -16.19 11.61 5.18
N PHE A 113 -14.92 11.92 5.24
CA PHE A 113 -14.35 13.03 5.99
C PHE A 113 -13.01 13.44 5.37
N ASP A 114 -12.55 14.66 5.62
CA ASP A 114 -11.23 15.10 5.17
C ASP A 114 -10.18 14.88 6.24
N GLU A 115 -10.49 15.22 7.50
CA GLU A 115 -9.58 15.03 8.62
C GLU A 115 -10.37 14.73 9.90
N ALA A 116 -9.76 13.97 10.80
CA ALA A 116 -10.22 13.81 12.17
C ALA A 116 -9.10 14.23 13.11
N TYR A 117 -9.39 15.22 13.95
CA TYR A 117 -8.50 15.74 14.98
C TYR A 117 -8.86 15.14 16.33
N ILE A 118 -7.95 14.37 16.88
CA ILE A 118 -8.07 13.75 18.21
C ILE A 118 -7.18 14.54 19.15
N HIS A 119 -7.71 14.93 20.32
CA HIS A 119 -6.90 15.64 21.28
C HIS A 119 -7.33 15.38 22.73
N ILE A 120 -6.39 15.65 23.64
CA ILE A 120 -6.55 15.58 25.09
C ILE A 120 -6.15 16.95 25.63
N ASP A 121 -7.06 17.61 26.34
CA ASP A 121 -6.83 18.97 26.87
C ASP A 121 -6.19 18.92 28.27
N GLU A 122 -5.01 18.33 28.36
CA GLU A 122 -4.23 18.26 29.61
C GLU A 122 -2.91 18.98 29.47
N ALA A 123 -2.49 19.65 30.53
CA ALA A 123 -1.19 20.31 30.63
C ALA A 123 -0.20 19.39 31.35
N ASP A 124 0.31 18.41 30.61
CA ASP A 124 1.25 17.41 31.09
C ASP A 124 2.69 17.69 30.64
N SER A 125 3.56 16.70 30.77
CA SER A 125 4.99 16.89 30.51
C SER A 125 5.37 16.74 29.03
N LEU A 126 4.48 16.18 28.15
CA LEU A 126 4.76 16.00 26.74
C LEU A 126 3.55 16.35 25.86
N LEU A 127 3.28 17.63 25.67
CA LEU A 127 2.11 18.12 24.91
C LEU A 127 2.03 17.62 23.45
N LEU A 128 3.12 17.11 22.90
CA LEU A 128 3.20 16.71 21.48
C LEU A 128 2.44 15.42 21.14
N ASP A 129 2.22 14.56 22.11
CA ASP A 129 1.48 13.33 21.95
C ASP A 129 0.04 13.43 22.49
N ASN A 130 -0.37 14.62 22.93
CA ASN A 130 -1.74 14.94 23.28
C ASN A 130 -2.64 15.17 22.07
N GLU A 131 -2.10 15.24 20.88
CA GLU A 131 -2.86 15.46 19.66
C GLU A 131 -2.48 14.48 18.55
N PHE A 132 -3.46 14.19 17.70
CA PHE A 132 -3.31 13.23 16.63
C PHE A 132 -4.25 13.57 15.46
N PHE A 133 -3.76 13.39 14.23
CA PHE A 133 -4.56 13.62 13.04
C PHE A 133 -4.70 12.34 12.23
N ILE A 134 -5.94 12.04 11.82
CA ILE A 134 -6.24 11.05 10.80
C ILE A 134 -6.74 11.80 9.58
N TYR A 135 -6.14 11.55 8.43
CA TYR A 135 -6.64 12.10 7.18
C TYR A 135 -7.56 11.09 6.50
N GLY A 136 -8.79 11.52 6.24
CA GLY A 136 -9.71 10.78 5.40
C GLY A 136 -9.13 10.78 4.01
N GLY A 137 -8.60 9.65 3.57
CA GLY A 137 -8.01 9.59 2.25
C GLY A 137 -9.04 10.00 1.22
N LEU A 138 -8.82 11.13 0.57
CA LEU A 138 -9.42 11.43 -0.72
C LEU A 138 -8.95 10.29 -1.62
N ARG A 139 -9.78 9.26 -1.78
CA ARG A 139 -9.49 8.20 -2.73
C ARG A 139 -9.42 8.86 -4.09
N PRO A 140 -8.25 8.94 -4.70
CA PRO A 140 -8.15 9.61 -5.99
C PRO A 140 -9.06 8.90 -6.98
N THR A 141 -9.77 9.69 -7.74
CA THR A 141 -10.66 9.18 -8.78
C THR A 141 -9.81 8.68 -9.94
N VAL A 142 -9.92 7.38 -10.25
CA VAL A 142 -9.33 6.76 -11.43
C VAL A 142 -10.37 6.73 -12.54
N LYS A 143 -10.14 7.51 -13.58
CA LYS A 143 -11.01 7.57 -14.77
C LYS A 143 -10.59 6.49 -15.76
N ILE A 144 -11.48 5.55 -16.02
CA ILE A 144 -11.25 4.45 -16.96
C ILE A 144 -12.10 4.65 -18.20
N GLN A 145 -11.46 4.65 -19.37
CA GLN A 145 -12.16 4.47 -20.65
C GLN A 145 -12.10 3.01 -21.05
N TYR A 146 -13.25 2.37 -21.18
CA TYR A 146 -13.37 1.03 -21.75
C TYR A 146 -14.01 1.10 -23.13
N TYR A 147 -13.22 0.77 -24.16
CA TYR A 147 -13.65 0.73 -25.56
C TYR A 147 -13.63 -0.71 -26.06
N SER A 148 -14.77 -1.18 -26.56
CA SER A 148 -14.89 -2.48 -27.19
C SER A 148 -15.84 -2.46 -28.38
N THR A 149 -15.47 -3.18 -29.44
CA THR A 149 -16.34 -3.40 -30.59
C THR A 149 -17.34 -4.57 -30.40
N ALA A 150 -17.12 -5.37 -29.37
CA ALA A 150 -17.97 -6.48 -28.97
C ALA A 150 -18.33 -6.37 -27.48
N SER A 151 -19.56 -6.73 -27.13
CA SER A 151 -19.97 -6.76 -25.72
C SER A 151 -19.21 -7.84 -24.96
N ASN A 152 -18.41 -7.46 -23.96
CA ASN A 152 -17.72 -8.38 -23.07
C ASN A 152 -18.29 -8.28 -21.66
N VAL A 153 -19.08 -9.28 -21.27
CA VAL A 153 -19.74 -9.32 -19.96
C VAL A 153 -18.72 -9.44 -18.82
N PHE A 154 -17.61 -10.16 -19.04
CA PHE A 154 -16.60 -10.41 -18.02
C PHE A 154 -15.84 -9.13 -17.67
N PHE A 155 -15.39 -8.37 -18.68
CA PHE A 155 -14.66 -7.13 -18.46
C PHE A 155 -15.54 -6.10 -17.73
N GLY A 156 -16.73 -5.85 -18.26
CA GLY A 156 -17.69 -4.94 -17.63
C GLY A 156 -18.11 -5.41 -16.21
N GLY A 157 -18.14 -6.72 -15.98
CA GLY A 157 -18.42 -7.31 -14.67
C GLY A 157 -17.34 -6.97 -13.63
N VAL A 158 -16.08 -7.21 -13.96
CA VAL A 158 -14.95 -6.91 -13.05
C VAL A 158 -14.82 -5.41 -12.79
N LEU A 159 -14.90 -4.58 -13.84
CA LEU A 159 -14.82 -3.13 -13.66
C LEU A 159 -15.96 -2.58 -12.77
N ARG A 160 -17.17 -3.10 -12.90
CA ARG A 160 -18.29 -2.72 -12.01
C ARG A 160 -18.05 -3.20 -10.58
N THR A 161 -17.52 -4.40 -10.39
CA THR A 161 -17.17 -4.91 -9.06
C THR A 161 -16.08 -4.08 -8.41
N LEU A 162 -15.08 -3.63 -9.18
CA LEU A 162 -14.06 -2.71 -8.67
C LEU A 162 -14.66 -1.35 -8.26
N LYS A 163 -15.66 -0.86 -9.01
CA LYS A 163 -16.37 0.37 -8.69
C LYS A 163 -17.23 0.25 -7.42
N GLU A 164 -17.97 -0.85 -7.29
CA GLU A 164 -18.96 -1.03 -6.21
C GLU A 164 -18.33 -1.47 -4.89
N LYS A 165 -17.32 -2.33 -4.99
CA LYS A 165 -16.57 -2.79 -3.82
C LYS A 165 -15.24 -2.08 -3.86
N THR A 166 -15.07 -1.11 -3.02
CA THR A 166 -13.82 -0.39 -2.83
C THR A 166 -12.65 -1.36 -2.60
N PHE A 167 -12.19 -1.97 -3.69
CA PHE A 167 -10.95 -2.72 -3.72
C PHE A 167 -9.80 -1.72 -3.65
N GLY A 168 -9.26 -1.56 -2.46
CA GLY A 168 -8.13 -0.67 -2.26
C GLY A 168 -8.50 0.83 -2.22
N SER A 169 -7.54 1.66 -2.55
CA SER A 169 -7.49 3.10 -2.31
C SER A 169 -8.06 3.94 -3.45
N TRP A 170 -8.89 3.39 -4.36
CA TRP A 170 -9.36 4.13 -5.55
C TRP A 170 -10.87 4.35 -5.59
N ASN A 171 -11.26 5.54 -6.04
CA ASN A 171 -12.61 5.79 -6.52
C ASN A 171 -12.61 5.61 -8.04
N ILE A 172 -13.40 4.66 -8.59
CA ILE A 172 -13.33 4.30 -10.00
C ILE A 172 -14.52 4.85 -10.77
N GLU A 173 -14.23 5.67 -11.80
CA GLU A 173 -15.19 6.15 -12.78
C GLU A 173 -14.96 5.45 -14.12
N ILE A 174 -16.00 4.79 -14.66
CA ILE A 174 -15.91 4.05 -15.90
C ILE A 174 -16.75 4.72 -16.98
N THR A 175 -16.11 5.04 -18.10
CA THR A 175 -16.76 5.48 -19.32
C THR A 175 -16.70 4.38 -20.36
N GLU A 176 -17.85 3.76 -20.67
CA GLU A 176 -17.97 2.77 -21.72
C GLU A 176 -18.20 3.45 -23.07
N VAL A 177 -17.30 3.20 -24.02
CA VAL A 177 -17.41 3.68 -25.43
C VAL A 177 -17.71 2.50 -26.32
N LYS A 178 -18.81 2.54 -27.08
CA LYS A 178 -19.26 1.44 -27.93
C LYS A 178 -18.78 1.61 -29.37
N GLY A 179 -18.49 0.49 -30.01
CA GLY A 179 -17.79 0.27 -31.27
C GLY A 179 -18.03 1.15 -32.48
N LYS A 180 -18.96 2.12 -32.44
CA LYS A 180 -19.16 3.11 -33.51
C LYS A 180 -18.68 4.52 -33.09
N ASP A 181 -18.45 4.73 -31.81
CA ASP A 181 -18.02 6.00 -31.29
C ASP A 181 -16.50 6.07 -31.31
N THR A 182 -15.96 7.26 -31.45
CA THR A 182 -14.51 7.46 -31.41
C THR A 182 -14.05 7.50 -29.95
N PRO A 183 -13.14 6.62 -29.53
CA PRO A 183 -12.59 6.70 -28.19
C PRO A 183 -11.76 7.98 -28.01
N ALA A 184 -11.75 8.53 -26.81
CA ALA A 184 -10.89 9.63 -26.45
C ALA A 184 -9.43 9.16 -26.40
N THR A 185 -8.51 10.08 -26.70
CA THR A 185 -7.05 9.84 -26.66
C THR A 185 -6.36 10.62 -25.55
N GLU A 186 -7.14 11.27 -24.69
CA GLU A 186 -6.66 12.04 -23.54
C GLU A 186 -7.73 12.14 -22.44
N GLY A 187 -7.34 12.42 -21.21
CA GLY A 187 -8.23 12.72 -20.09
C GLY A 187 -8.66 11.53 -19.26
N PHE A 188 -8.03 10.36 -19.42
CA PHE A 188 -8.25 9.17 -18.61
C PHE A 188 -6.95 8.66 -18.01
N ASP A 189 -7.04 8.08 -16.82
CA ASP A 189 -5.91 7.43 -16.16
C ASP A 189 -5.66 6.04 -16.72
N PHE A 190 -6.71 5.38 -17.23
CA PHE A 190 -6.64 4.03 -17.76
C PHE A 190 -7.50 3.88 -19.03
N TYR A 191 -6.88 3.40 -20.12
CA TYR A 191 -7.52 3.13 -21.38
C TYR A 191 -7.50 1.64 -21.67
N ILE A 192 -8.67 1.04 -21.82
CA ILE A 192 -8.81 -0.36 -22.17
C ILE A 192 -9.39 -0.46 -23.57
N PHE A 193 -8.61 -1.01 -24.51
CA PHE A 193 -9.02 -1.25 -25.88
C PHE A 193 -9.15 -2.76 -26.13
N GLU A 194 -10.35 -3.21 -26.35
CA GLU A 194 -10.63 -4.62 -26.62
C GLU A 194 -11.00 -4.83 -28.08
N HIS A 195 -10.31 -5.73 -28.74
CA HIS A 195 -10.43 -6.14 -30.16
C HIS A 195 -10.02 -5.08 -31.19
N THR A 196 -10.11 -3.82 -30.88
CA THR A 196 -9.80 -2.73 -31.81
C THR A 196 -8.92 -1.70 -31.14
N VAL A 197 -7.86 -1.30 -31.82
CA VAL A 197 -6.89 -0.33 -31.35
C VAL A 197 -7.09 0.98 -32.13
N PRO A 198 -7.14 2.15 -31.48
CA PRO A 198 -7.19 3.43 -32.19
C PRO A 198 -5.92 3.64 -32.99
N LYS A 199 -6.02 4.38 -34.11
CA LYS A 199 -4.85 4.67 -34.98
C LYS A 199 -3.74 5.41 -34.26
N VAL A 200 -4.10 6.26 -33.31
CA VAL A 200 -3.18 6.99 -32.44
C VAL A 200 -3.50 6.58 -31.01
N LEU A 201 -2.52 6.04 -30.31
CA LEU A 201 -2.65 5.67 -28.92
C LEU A 201 -2.69 6.91 -28.03
N PRO A 202 -3.38 6.87 -26.89
CA PRO A 202 -3.29 7.88 -25.86
C PRO A 202 -1.83 8.09 -25.43
N LYS A 203 -1.49 9.34 -25.07
CA LYS A 203 -0.16 9.69 -24.58
C LYS A 203 -0.14 9.97 -23.09
N ASP A 204 -1.32 10.09 -22.52
CA ASP A 204 -1.57 10.20 -21.09
C ASP A 204 -2.17 8.86 -20.60
N GLY A 205 -1.89 8.50 -19.37
CA GLY A 205 -2.45 7.30 -18.76
C GLY A 205 -1.85 5.97 -19.21
N ILE A 206 -2.49 4.92 -18.76
CA ILE A 206 -2.09 3.53 -18.92
C ILE A 206 -2.95 2.91 -20.02
N ILE A 207 -2.32 2.17 -20.92
CA ILE A 207 -3.01 1.53 -22.04
C ILE A 207 -3.02 0.02 -21.82
N PHE A 208 -4.22 -0.58 -21.83
CA PHE A 208 -4.39 -2.03 -21.83
C PHE A 208 -5.03 -2.48 -23.14
N LEU A 209 -4.26 -3.19 -23.96
CA LEU A 209 -4.71 -3.77 -25.22
C LEU A 209 -5.11 -5.23 -24.99
N VAL A 210 -6.37 -5.57 -25.30
CA VAL A 210 -6.90 -6.92 -25.14
C VAL A 210 -7.27 -7.47 -26.51
N ASN A 211 -6.63 -8.54 -26.94
CA ASN A 211 -6.77 -9.15 -28.26
C ASN A 211 -6.75 -8.11 -29.39
N PRO A 212 -5.70 -7.28 -29.47
CA PRO A 212 -5.65 -6.16 -30.39
C PRO A 212 -5.67 -6.60 -31.86
N ASP A 213 -6.36 -5.84 -32.70
CA ASP A 213 -6.39 -6.06 -34.15
C ASP A 213 -5.19 -5.47 -34.88
N SER A 214 -4.44 -4.59 -34.23
CA SER A 214 -3.18 -4.00 -34.70
C SER A 214 -2.28 -3.67 -33.54
N SER A 215 -1.01 -3.48 -33.80
CA SER A 215 -0.05 -2.98 -32.80
C SER A 215 -0.03 -1.44 -32.70
N ALA A 216 -0.60 -0.76 -33.69
CA ALA A 216 -0.52 0.70 -33.81
C ALA A 216 0.93 1.20 -33.52
N ASP A 217 1.07 2.22 -32.65
CA ASP A 217 2.36 2.77 -32.24
C ASP A 217 2.88 2.16 -30.93
N ALA A 218 2.34 1.00 -30.52
CA ALA A 218 2.74 0.36 -29.26
C ALA A 218 4.16 -0.23 -29.27
N GLY A 219 4.75 -0.44 -30.46
CA GLY A 219 6.13 -0.88 -30.61
C GLY A 219 6.33 -2.40 -30.55
N PHE A 220 5.28 -3.20 -30.72
CA PHE A 220 5.36 -4.64 -30.96
C PHE A 220 4.76 -5.01 -32.31
N SER A 221 5.01 -6.23 -32.81
CA SER A 221 4.54 -6.66 -34.12
C SER A 221 3.69 -7.92 -34.01
N ILE A 222 2.48 -7.91 -34.62
CA ILE A 222 1.62 -9.08 -34.75
C ILE A 222 1.99 -9.84 -36.02
N VAL A 223 2.46 -11.08 -35.86
CA VAL A 223 2.83 -11.98 -37.00
C VAL A 223 1.62 -12.67 -37.55
N ARG A 224 0.77 -13.21 -36.70
CA ARG A 224 -0.42 -13.96 -37.10
C ARG A 224 -1.56 -13.67 -36.14
N ARG A 225 -2.73 -13.38 -36.69
CA ARG A 225 -3.95 -13.14 -35.89
C ARG A 225 -4.80 -14.41 -35.83
N ASN A 226 -5.57 -14.53 -34.76
CA ASN A 226 -6.58 -15.55 -34.58
C ASN A 226 -6.04 -16.99 -34.79
N VAL A 227 -4.86 -17.26 -34.22
CA VAL A 227 -4.29 -18.62 -34.22
C VAL A 227 -5.20 -19.51 -33.38
N GLN A 228 -5.79 -20.50 -34.02
CA GLN A 228 -6.67 -21.47 -33.34
C GLN A 228 -5.82 -22.54 -32.68
N VAL A 229 -6.13 -22.83 -31.43
CA VAL A 229 -5.54 -23.95 -30.70
C VAL A 229 -6.31 -25.21 -31.07
N THR A 230 -5.64 -26.20 -31.69
CA THR A 230 -6.25 -27.42 -32.18
C THR A 230 -6.17 -28.59 -31.22
N ASP A 231 -5.23 -28.56 -30.28
CA ASP A 231 -5.05 -29.59 -29.25
C ASP A 231 -5.47 -29.06 -27.87
N TYR A 232 -6.75 -29.22 -27.58
CA TYR A 232 -7.38 -28.71 -26.37
C TYR A 232 -7.11 -29.57 -25.13
N ASP A 233 -6.77 -30.83 -25.31
CA ASP A 233 -6.64 -31.82 -24.24
C ASP A 233 -5.19 -32.32 -24.07
N GLY A 234 -4.24 -31.76 -24.84
CA GLY A 234 -2.81 -32.07 -24.71
C GLY A 234 -2.21 -31.61 -23.38
N ASP A 235 -1.37 -32.43 -22.78
CA ASP A 235 -0.49 -32.09 -21.63
C ASP A 235 0.47 -30.97 -22.05
N GLY A 236 0.11 -29.73 -21.84
CA GLY A 236 0.95 -28.56 -22.16
C GLY A 236 0.21 -27.36 -22.73
N ALA A 237 -1.06 -27.50 -23.09
CA ALA A 237 -1.89 -26.40 -23.61
C ALA A 237 -2.49 -25.57 -22.48
N SER A 238 -1.66 -25.01 -21.60
CA SER A 238 -2.07 -24.10 -20.54
C SER A 238 -1.24 -22.82 -20.58
N LEU A 239 -1.77 -21.76 -19.98
CA LEU A 239 -0.97 -20.57 -19.71
C LEU A 239 0.20 -20.93 -18.79
N ALA A 240 1.33 -20.30 -19.00
CA ALA A 240 2.49 -20.38 -18.15
C ALA A 240 2.97 -18.98 -17.78
N ILE A 241 3.36 -18.78 -16.54
CA ILE A 241 3.99 -17.54 -16.08
C ILE A 241 5.48 -17.62 -16.34
N GLY A 242 6.04 -16.54 -16.94
CA GLY A 242 7.47 -16.41 -17.20
C GLY A 242 8.23 -16.03 -15.93
N ASP A 243 8.04 -14.80 -15.45
CA ASP A 243 8.60 -14.30 -14.21
C ASP A 243 7.49 -14.16 -13.17
N GLY A 244 7.40 -15.11 -12.24
CA GLY A 244 6.37 -15.16 -11.19
C GLY A 244 6.53 -14.09 -10.11
N GLU A 245 7.71 -13.47 -10.00
CA GLU A 245 7.97 -12.39 -9.04
C GLU A 245 7.49 -11.02 -9.55
N HIS A 246 7.21 -10.92 -10.85
CA HIS A 246 6.76 -9.66 -11.43
C HIS A 246 5.40 -9.23 -10.84
N PRO A 247 5.23 -7.96 -10.38
CA PRO A 247 4.04 -7.50 -9.67
C PRO A 247 2.72 -7.75 -10.40
N LEU A 248 2.70 -7.69 -11.73
CA LEU A 248 1.49 -7.90 -12.55
C LEU A 248 0.94 -9.34 -12.49
N VAL A 249 1.76 -10.32 -12.22
CA VAL A 249 1.38 -11.74 -12.16
C VAL A 249 1.52 -12.35 -10.77
N ARG A 250 1.87 -11.54 -9.78
CA ARG A 250 2.00 -11.96 -8.39
C ARG A 250 0.69 -12.56 -7.87
N TYR A 251 0.78 -13.62 -7.08
CA TYR A 251 -0.35 -14.37 -6.53
C TYR A 251 -1.25 -15.05 -7.57
N MET A 252 -0.77 -15.21 -8.80
CA MET A 252 -1.48 -15.94 -9.84
C MET A 252 -0.91 -17.34 -10.04
N ASP A 253 -1.81 -18.30 -10.17
CA ASP A 253 -1.51 -19.63 -10.67
C ASP A 253 -2.38 -19.83 -11.92
N VAL A 254 -1.75 -19.88 -13.07
CA VAL A 254 -2.44 -19.98 -14.36
C VAL A 254 -2.42 -21.40 -14.94
N GLU A 255 -1.93 -22.38 -14.17
CA GLU A 255 -1.93 -23.78 -14.57
C GLU A 255 -3.37 -24.25 -14.83
N GLY A 256 -3.58 -24.94 -15.94
CA GLY A 256 -4.90 -25.41 -16.37
C GLY A 256 -5.78 -24.34 -17.02
N ILE A 257 -5.37 -23.07 -17.08
CA ILE A 257 -6.09 -22.05 -17.86
C ILE A 257 -5.82 -22.27 -19.34
N LYS A 258 -6.91 -22.52 -20.08
CA LYS A 258 -6.89 -22.81 -21.52
C LYS A 258 -7.22 -21.56 -22.32
N VAL A 259 -6.55 -21.39 -23.46
CA VAL A 259 -6.82 -20.37 -24.46
C VAL A 259 -7.18 -21.06 -25.76
N THR A 260 -8.29 -20.70 -26.37
CA THR A 260 -8.76 -21.30 -27.64
C THR A 260 -8.24 -20.61 -28.89
N GLN A 261 -7.93 -19.32 -28.73
CA GLN A 261 -7.49 -18.47 -29.82
C GLN A 261 -6.65 -17.32 -29.28
N TYR A 262 -5.53 -17.05 -29.91
CA TYR A 262 -4.65 -15.90 -29.56
C TYR A 262 -4.02 -15.31 -30.83
N SER A 263 -3.42 -14.12 -30.69
CA SER A 263 -2.61 -13.50 -31.75
C SER A 263 -1.13 -13.71 -31.44
N GLN A 264 -0.41 -14.28 -32.37
CA GLN A 264 1.04 -14.50 -32.28
C GLN A 264 1.78 -13.20 -32.56
N VAL A 265 2.74 -12.88 -31.73
CA VAL A 265 3.58 -11.69 -31.84
C VAL A 265 5.02 -12.09 -32.19
N ASP A 266 5.75 -11.16 -32.80
CA ASP A 266 7.19 -11.31 -33.05
C ASP A 266 7.94 -11.02 -31.73
N GLU A 267 8.55 -12.04 -31.16
CA GLU A 267 9.29 -11.94 -29.89
C GLU A 267 10.45 -10.94 -29.99
N ALA A 268 11.10 -10.82 -31.17
CA ALA A 268 12.14 -9.84 -31.39
C ALA A 268 11.66 -8.39 -31.28
N SER A 269 10.34 -8.16 -31.44
CA SER A 269 9.76 -6.82 -31.25
C SER A 269 9.46 -6.47 -29.78
N LEU A 270 9.67 -7.40 -28.83
CA LEU A 270 9.35 -7.23 -27.41
C LEU A 270 10.56 -6.79 -26.55
N GLU A 271 11.62 -6.29 -27.13
CA GLU A 271 12.84 -5.87 -26.39
C GLU A 271 12.56 -4.86 -25.25
N ARG A 272 11.50 -4.05 -25.39
CA ARG A 272 11.09 -3.05 -24.39
C ARG A 272 9.95 -3.53 -23.49
N TYR A 273 9.60 -4.81 -23.56
CA TYR A 273 8.50 -5.37 -22.80
C TYR A 273 8.97 -6.50 -21.89
N ASP A 274 8.44 -6.55 -20.71
CA ASP A 274 8.54 -7.70 -19.84
C ASP A 274 7.50 -8.72 -20.27
N VAL A 275 7.93 -9.90 -20.70
CA VAL A 275 7.02 -10.97 -21.11
C VAL A 275 6.63 -11.78 -19.88
N LEU A 276 5.35 -11.74 -19.54
CA LEU A 276 4.82 -12.21 -18.27
C LEU A 276 4.08 -13.53 -18.34
N MET A 277 3.39 -13.80 -19.47
CA MET A 277 2.72 -15.08 -19.69
C MET A 277 2.98 -15.59 -21.09
N TYR A 278 3.08 -16.90 -21.17
CA TYR A 278 3.26 -17.65 -22.41
C TYR A 278 2.12 -18.64 -22.60
N TYR A 279 1.82 -18.93 -23.86
CA TYR A 279 0.94 -20.04 -24.28
C TYR A 279 1.62 -20.81 -25.40
N GLU A 280 1.87 -22.11 -25.21
CA GLU A 280 2.63 -22.94 -26.17
C GLU A 280 3.99 -22.29 -26.57
N GLY A 281 4.65 -21.64 -25.61
CA GLY A 281 5.91 -20.95 -25.85
C GLY A 281 5.81 -19.60 -26.56
N ASN A 282 4.60 -19.14 -26.92
CA ASN A 282 4.38 -17.83 -27.52
C ASN A 282 4.03 -16.81 -26.44
N PRO A 283 4.59 -15.59 -26.46
CA PRO A 283 4.19 -14.49 -25.58
C PRO A 283 2.72 -14.11 -25.76
N VAL A 284 1.94 -14.15 -24.68
CA VAL A 284 0.50 -13.83 -24.74
C VAL A 284 0.08 -12.73 -23.74
N PHE A 285 0.90 -12.44 -22.75
CA PHE A 285 0.75 -11.28 -21.89
C PHE A 285 2.11 -10.68 -21.63
N PHE A 286 2.26 -9.39 -21.94
CA PHE A 286 3.49 -8.63 -21.77
C PHE A 286 3.19 -7.17 -21.45
N ALA A 287 4.10 -6.52 -20.76
CA ALA A 287 3.88 -5.18 -20.23
C ALA A 287 5.15 -4.31 -20.33
N ARG A 288 4.93 -3.01 -20.36
CA ARG A 288 5.96 -1.99 -20.30
C ARG A 288 5.55 -0.90 -19.34
N ASN A 289 6.46 -0.48 -18.47
CA ASN A 289 6.23 0.60 -17.50
C ASN A 289 7.39 1.58 -17.56
N GLU A 290 7.34 2.46 -18.52
CA GLU A 290 8.32 3.55 -18.72
C GLU A 290 7.65 4.89 -18.45
N ALA A 291 8.42 5.92 -18.13
CA ALA A 291 7.92 7.24 -17.76
C ALA A 291 6.99 7.86 -18.84
N ASP A 292 7.26 7.58 -20.12
CA ASP A 292 6.52 8.09 -21.26
C ASP A 292 5.57 7.06 -21.88
N SER A 293 5.54 5.83 -21.37
CA SER A 293 4.77 4.75 -21.98
C SER A 293 4.46 3.62 -21.02
N LYS A 294 3.21 3.54 -20.60
CA LYS A 294 2.69 2.48 -19.73
C LYS A 294 1.68 1.65 -20.52
N ILE A 295 2.10 0.48 -20.98
CA ILE A 295 1.29 -0.38 -21.86
C ILE A 295 1.33 -1.81 -21.35
N ALA A 296 0.14 -2.43 -21.23
CA ALA A 296 -0.01 -3.87 -21.08
C ALA A 296 -0.75 -4.44 -22.29
N VAL A 297 -0.37 -5.63 -22.73
CA VAL A 297 -0.94 -6.29 -23.89
C VAL A 297 -1.28 -7.74 -23.55
N MET A 298 -2.54 -8.12 -23.75
CA MET A 298 -3.00 -9.50 -23.72
C MET A 298 -3.44 -9.90 -25.12
N THR A 299 -2.81 -10.88 -25.74
CA THR A 299 -3.01 -11.21 -27.16
C THR A 299 -4.19 -12.12 -27.43
N PHE A 300 -4.97 -12.46 -26.43
CA PHE A 300 -6.19 -13.27 -26.54
C PHE A 300 -7.39 -12.55 -25.90
N SER A 301 -8.59 -12.94 -26.33
CA SER A 301 -9.83 -12.45 -25.75
C SER A 301 -10.23 -13.26 -24.51
N LEU A 302 -10.82 -12.61 -23.54
CA LEU A 302 -11.38 -13.29 -22.35
C LEU A 302 -12.46 -14.31 -22.73
N ASN A 303 -13.25 -14.02 -23.75
CA ASN A 303 -14.29 -14.95 -24.25
C ASN A 303 -13.68 -16.20 -24.90
N MET A 304 -12.40 -16.17 -25.27
CA MET A 304 -11.66 -17.26 -25.88
C MET A 304 -10.66 -17.92 -24.93
N SER A 305 -10.90 -17.77 -23.63
CA SER A 305 -10.09 -18.38 -22.58
C SER A 305 -10.92 -18.75 -21.35
N THR A 306 -10.40 -19.66 -20.53
CA THR A 306 -10.99 -19.97 -19.23
C THR A 306 -10.52 -19.02 -18.13
N LEU A 307 -9.61 -18.07 -18.43
CA LEU A 307 -9.12 -17.07 -17.48
C LEU A 307 -10.25 -16.24 -16.85
N ALA A 308 -11.22 -15.83 -17.66
CA ALA A 308 -12.36 -15.04 -17.20
C ALA A 308 -13.25 -15.74 -16.15
N LEU A 309 -13.18 -17.08 -16.08
CA LEU A 309 -13.93 -17.90 -15.14
C LEU A 309 -13.12 -18.25 -13.88
N SER A 310 -11.86 -17.87 -13.87
CA SER A 310 -10.96 -18.12 -12.73
C SER A 310 -10.90 -16.94 -11.78
N VAL A 311 -10.46 -17.19 -10.55
CA VAL A 311 -10.19 -16.16 -9.55
C VAL A 311 -8.99 -15.27 -9.93
N TYR A 312 -8.17 -15.72 -10.87
CA TYR A 312 -6.94 -15.02 -11.28
C TYR A 312 -7.21 -13.83 -12.20
N TYR A 313 -8.36 -13.78 -12.87
CA TYR A 313 -8.71 -12.62 -13.69
C TYR A 313 -8.94 -11.34 -12.85
N PRO A 314 -9.77 -11.35 -11.80
CA PRO A 314 -9.84 -10.21 -10.87
C PRO A 314 -8.50 -9.86 -10.23
N ILE A 315 -7.66 -10.85 -9.89
CA ILE A 315 -6.31 -10.64 -9.34
C ILE A 315 -5.43 -9.92 -10.37
N LEU A 316 -5.44 -10.33 -11.64
CA LEU A 316 -4.69 -9.66 -12.70
C LEU A 316 -5.08 -8.18 -12.82
N ILE A 317 -6.38 -7.88 -12.84
CA ILE A 317 -6.85 -6.49 -12.92
C ILE A 317 -6.45 -5.69 -11.69
N TYR A 318 -6.57 -6.27 -10.49
CA TYR A 318 -6.11 -5.65 -9.26
C TYR A 318 -4.59 -5.37 -9.27
N ASN A 319 -3.80 -6.34 -9.71
CA ASN A 319 -2.36 -6.20 -9.85
C ASN A 319 -2.00 -5.08 -10.86
N MET A 320 -2.75 -4.94 -11.95
CA MET A 320 -2.55 -3.87 -12.93
C MET A 320 -2.78 -2.49 -12.31
N PHE A 321 -3.82 -2.34 -11.49
CA PHE A 321 -4.07 -1.08 -10.78
C PHE A 321 -2.93 -0.78 -9.80
N ASN A 322 -2.55 -1.74 -8.96
CA ASN A 322 -1.47 -1.53 -7.99
C ASN A 322 -0.11 -1.23 -8.67
N TYR A 323 0.18 -1.89 -9.77
CA TYR A 323 1.46 -1.72 -10.47
C TYR A 323 1.58 -0.39 -11.19
N TYR A 324 0.51 0.02 -11.88
CA TYR A 324 0.54 1.25 -12.69
C TYR A 324 0.06 2.49 -11.93
N LEU A 325 -0.76 2.31 -10.90
CA LEU A 325 -1.32 3.36 -10.07
C LEU A 325 -1.07 3.05 -8.58
N PRO A 326 0.19 2.92 -8.15
CA PRO A 326 0.49 2.64 -6.76
C PRO A 326 -0.09 3.74 -5.87
N SER A 327 -0.40 3.40 -4.63
CA SER A 327 -0.71 4.42 -3.62
C SER A 327 0.47 5.36 -3.47
N THR A 328 0.21 6.66 -3.33
CA THR A 328 1.27 7.66 -3.14
C THR A 328 2.04 7.37 -1.84
N LEU A 329 1.30 6.96 -0.82
CA LEU A 329 1.83 6.54 0.47
C LEU A 329 1.56 5.04 0.66
N THR A 330 2.53 4.33 1.19
CA THR A 330 2.36 2.94 1.64
C THR A 330 1.68 2.88 3.01
N GLU A 331 1.86 3.93 3.81
CA GLU A 331 1.35 4.05 5.17
C GLU A 331 0.83 5.47 5.41
N ASP A 332 -0.37 5.60 5.99
CA ASP A 332 -0.99 6.90 6.30
C ASP A 332 -0.51 7.45 7.65
N LEU A 333 0.26 6.66 8.38
CA LEU A 333 0.77 6.93 9.71
C LEU A 333 2.19 6.42 9.85
N CYS A 334 3.07 7.22 10.41
CA CYS A 334 4.45 6.83 10.71
C CYS A 334 4.93 7.50 12.00
N ASP A 335 5.95 6.93 12.60
CA ASP A 335 6.67 7.56 13.69
C ASP A 335 7.73 8.53 13.14
N VAL A 336 8.04 9.56 13.91
CA VAL A 336 9.18 10.43 13.58
C VAL A 336 10.45 9.59 13.61
N TYR A 337 11.33 9.84 12.65
CA TYR A 337 12.57 9.11 12.34
C TYR A 337 12.38 7.79 11.60
N ASP A 338 11.15 7.45 11.23
CA ASP A 338 10.90 6.37 10.28
C ASP A 338 11.25 6.78 8.84
N THR A 339 11.41 5.77 8.01
CA THR A 339 11.57 5.94 6.57
C THR A 339 10.39 5.31 5.87
N ILE A 340 9.59 6.12 5.20
CA ILE A 340 8.44 5.66 4.42
C ILE A 340 8.74 5.68 2.93
N GLU A 341 8.06 4.83 2.18
CA GLU A 341 8.15 4.82 0.73
C GLU A 341 7.06 5.70 0.13
N VAL A 342 7.47 6.58 -0.80
CA VAL A 342 6.58 7.50 -1.50
C VAL A 342 6.63 7.21 -3.00
N ASN A 343 5.46 7.08 -3.63
CA ASN A 343 5.30 6.80 -5.05
C ASN A 343 4.63 7.97 -5.78
N ALA A 344 5.14 8.35 -6.94
CA ALA A 344 4.45 9.31 -7.78
C ALA A 344 3.39 8.62 -8.64
N ARG A 345 2.16 9.14 -8.60
CA ARG A 345 1.06 8.75 -9.49
C ARG A 345 0.94 9.71 -10.68
N GLY A 346 1.48 10.89 -10.53
CA GLY A 346 1.46 11.97 -11.51
C GLY A 346 2.83 12.56 -11.76
N ARG A 347 2.86 13.84 -12.02
CA ARG A 347 4.07 14.64 -12.25
C ARG A 347 4.28 15.61 -11.09
N ASP A 348 5.52 16.05 -10.93
CA ASP A 348 5.88 17.13 -10.01
C ASP A 348 5.40 16.88 -8.57
N LEU A 349 5.63 15.64 -8.07
CA LEU A 349 5.33 15.33 -6.67
C LEU A 349 6.24 16.14 -5.75
N ILE A 350 5.62 16.96 -4.93
CA ILE A 350 6.25 17.79 -3.91
C ILE A 350 5.74 17.31 -2.55
N VAL A 351 6.65 17.05 -1.64
CA VAL A 351 6.33 16.76 -0.24
C VAL A 351 6.68 17.98 0.59
N THR A 352 5.71 18.54 1.29
CA THR A 352 5.89 19.66 2.20
C THR A 352 5.90 19.13 3.63
N ALA A 353 7.00 19.35 4.34
CA ALA A 353 7.14 19.00 5.75
C ALA A 353 6.36 19.97 6.68
N PRO A 354 6.14 19.62 7.95
CA PRO A 354 5.37 20.45 8.89
C PRO A 354 5.96 21.86 9.10
N ASP A 355 7.25 22.04 8.91
CA ASP A 355 7.96 23.33 8.99
C ASP A 355 7.84 24.18 7.70
N GLY A 356 7.18 23.65 6.67
CA GLY A 356 7.02 24.29 5.37
C GLY A 356 8.18 24.00 4.38
N THR A 357 9.14 23.15 4.75
CA THR A 357 10.22 22.75 3.83
C THR A 357 9.67 21.86 2.72
N GLU A 358 10.01 22.19 1.47
CA GLU A 358 9.64 21.39 0.29
C GLU A 358 10.75 20.41 -0.05
N LEU A 359 10.38 19.13 -0.17
CA LEU A 359 11.24 18.02 -0.55
C LEU A 359 10.88 17.55 -1.96
N LEU A 360 11.88 17.49 -2.82
CA LEU A 360 11.74 17.09 -4.22
C LEU A 360 12.49 15.78 -4.46
N PHE A 361 11.88 14.87 -5.21
CA PHE A 361 12.44 13.57 -5.53
C PHE A 361 12.65 13.44 -7.03
N GLY A 362 13.79 12.89 -7.45
CA GLY A 362 14.13 12.69 -8.86
C GLY A 362 13.62 11.38 -9.45
N GLU A 363 13.48 10.35 -8.62
CA GLU A 363 13.11 9.00 -9.03
C GLU A 363 12.12 8.39 -8.04
N PHE A 364 11.25 7.49 -8.49
CA PHE A 364 10.24 6.81 -7.68
C PHE A 364 10.31 5.28 -7.91
N PRO A 365 10.03 4.46 -6.89
CA PRO A 365 9.68 4.84 -5.51
C PRO A 365 10.82 5.57 -4.79
N ALA A 366 10.48 6.60 -4.05
CA ALA A 366 11.44 7.38 -3.27
C ALA A 366 11.32 7.05 -1.78
N LYS A 367 12.42 7.18 -1.05
CA LYS A 367 12.43 7.02 0.40
C LYS A 367 12.39 8.40 1.04
N LEU A 368 11.36 8.65 1.82
CA LEU A 368 11.21 9.84 2.64
C LEU A 368 11.61 9.51 4.09
N TYR A 369 12.64 10.15 4.57
CA TYR A 369 12.99 10.10 5.99
C TYR A 369 12.19 11.19 6.72
N VAL A 370 11.44 10.81 7.75
CA VAL A 370 10.52 11.68 8.47
C VAL A 370 11.27 12.32 9.64
N GLU A 371 11.68 13.58 9.49
CA GLU A 371 12.52 14.27 10.48
C GLU A 371 11.72 15.01 11.56
N SER A 372 10.47 15.40 11.26
CA SER A 372 9.66 16.24 12.12
C SER A 372 8.30 15.62 12.37
N PHE A 373 7.77 15.80 13.58
CA PHE A 373 6.38 15.44 13.86
C PHE A 373 5.42 16.51 13.34
N GLY A 374 4.20 16.05 13.03
CA GLY A 374 3.15 16.87 12.46
C GLY A 374 2.71 16.40 11.08
N THR A 375 1.98 17.25 10.39
CA THR A 375 1.38 16.94 9.11
C THR A 375 2.33 17.18 7.96
N TYR A 376 2.55 16.14 7.18
CA TYR A 376 3.19 16.22 5.86
C TYR A 376 2.12 16.28 4.79
N THR A 377 2.35 17.11 3.76
CA THR A 377 1.44 17.28 2.64
C THR A 377 2.16 16.88 1.35
N LEU A 378 1.55 15.95 0.59
CA LEU A 378 2.03 15.49 -0.70
C LEU A 378 1.13 16.08 -1.78
N ARG A 379 1.70 16.87 -2.68
CA ARG A 379 0.98 17.50 -3.78
C ARG A 379 1.56 17.05 -5.10
N GLN A 380 0.70 16.59 -6.01
CA GLN A 380 1.10 16.18 -7.36
C GLN A 380 0.03 16.52 -8.38
N GLN A 381 0.43 16.64 -9.65
CA GLN A 381 -0.49 16.77 -10.76
C GLN A 381 -0.65 15.42 -11.44
N LEU A 382 -1.85 14.87 -11.42
CA LEU A 382 -2.18 13.63 -12.13
C LEU A 382 -2.05 13.83 -13.65
N ILE A 383 -1.97 12.74 -14.39
CA ILE A 383 -1.92 12.76 -15.86
C ILE A 383 -3.17 13.41 -16.45
N SER A 384 -4.31 13.27 -15.79
CA SER A 384 -5.57 13.96 -16.12
C SER A 384 -5.51 15.48 -16.00
N GLY A 385 -4.42 16.06 -15.47
CA GLY A 385 -4.27 17.48 -15.17
C GLY A 385 -4.84 17.90 -13.81
N GLU A 386 -5.50 17.00 -13.09
CA GLU A 386 -6.02 17.24 -11.74
C GLU A 386 -4.88 17.35 -10.73
N ILE A 387 -4.96 18.33 -9.84
CA ILE A 387 -4.03 18.47 -8.72
C ILE A 387 -4.61 17.70 -7.53
N VAL A 388 -3.85 16.74 -7.03
CA VAL A 388 -4.22 15.93 -5.86
C VAL A 388 -3.30 16.29 -4.71
N GLU A 389 -3.88 16.41 -3.53
CA GLU A 389 -3.18 16.64 -2.28
C GLU A 389 -3.53 15.51 -1.31
N GLU A 390 -2.51 14.83 -0.82
CA GLU A 390 -2.62 13.77 0.18
C GLU A 390 -1.86 14.20 1.43
N LYS A 391 -2.29 13.77 2.61
CA LYS A 391 -1.65 14.13 3.87
C LYS A 391 -1.40 12.89 4.70
N PHE A 392 -0.31 12.90 5.48
CA PHE A 392 -0.10 11.94 6.54
C PHE A 392 0.40 12.63 7.80
N TYR A 393 0.22 11.98 8.92
CA TYR A 393 0.64 12.49 10.22
C TYR A 393 1.84 11.70 10.75
N ALA A 394 2.92 12.40 11.02
CA ALA A 394 4.09 11.86 11.71
C ALA A 394 3.93 12.10 13.20
N LYS A 395 3.87 11.04 13.97
CA LYS A 395 3.64 11.09 15.42
C LYS A 395 4.90 10.80 16.22
N VAL A 396 4.84 11.12 17.51
CA VAL A 396 5.80 10.63 18.48
C VAL A 396 5.62 9.12 18.64
N ALA A 397 6.72 8.36 18.65
CA ALA A 397 6.63 6.92 18.85
C ALA A 397 6.00 6.62 20.22
N ALA A 398 5.06 5.68 20.28
CA ALA A 398 4.35 5.32 21.52
C ALA A 398 5.28 4.96 22.69
N SER A 399 6.45 4.40 22.39
CA SER A 399 7.50 4.11 23.37
C SER A 399 8.16 5.36 23.99
N GLN A 400 7.97 6.55 23.39
CA GLN A 400 8.50 7.82 23.90
C GLN A 400 7.46 8.58 24.73
N SER A 401 6.19 8.18 24.66
CA SER A 401 5.11 8.74 25.48
C SER A 401 5.21 8.29 26.95
N ASP A 402 5.81 7.13 27.20
CA ASP A 402 6.17 6.71 28.55
C ASP A 402 7.43 7.46 29.01
N ILE A 403 7.22 8.59 29.66
CA ILE A 403 8.26 9.43 30.22
C ILE A 403 8.65 9.00 31.65
N THR A 404 7.93 8.03 32.22
CA THR A 404 8.26 7.50 33.55
C THR A 404 9.51 6.65 33.45
N ARG A 405 10.54 7.06 34.15
CA ARG A 405 11.76 6.26 34.29
C ARG A 405 11.70 5.51 35.59
N GLU A 406 11.64 4.19 35.51
CA GLU A 406 12.17 3.38 36.57
C GLU A 406 13.65 3.73 36.74
N ASP A 407 14.07 3.95 37.97
CA ASP A 407 15.44 4.30 38.35
C ASP A 407 16.46 3.62 37.42
N VAL A 408 17.06 4.36 36.50
CA VAL A 408 18.27 3.92 35.79
C VAL A 408 19.43 3.95 36.80
N LEU A 409 19.23 3.26 37.89
CA LEU A 409 20.28 2.99 38.86
C LEU A 409 21.24 1.98 38.24
N SER A 410 22.31 2.54 37.68
CA SER A 410 23.59 1.86 37.54
C SER A 410 23.51 0.40 37.05
N VAL A 411 23.00 0.19 35.85
CA VAL A 411 23.44 -0.99 35.09
C VAL A 411 24.84 -0.62 34.60
N PRO A 412 25.92 -1.20 35.17
CA PRO A 412 27.22 -1.02 34.56
C PRO A 412 27.08 -1.49 33.10
N PHE A 413 27.39 -0.60 32.19
CA PHE A 413 27.33 -0.91 30.74
C PHE A 413 28.32 -2.03 30.45
N ALA A 414 27.87 -3.26 30.54
CA ALA A 414 28.55 -4.45 30.02
C ALA A 414 28.26 -4.64 28.54
N ALA A 415 28.28 -3.54 27.77
CA ALA A 415 27.95 -3.57 26.34
C ALA A 415 28.96 -4.38 25.51
N ASN A 416 30.20 -4.56 26.01
CA ASN A 416 31.21 -5.28 25.23
C ASN A 416 31.25 -6.78 25.53
N ALA A 417 30.79 -7.25 26.68
CA ALA A 417 30.86 -8.68 27.00
C ALA A 417 29.88 -9.55 26.19
N ALA A 418 28.71 -9.01 25.87
CA ALA A 418 27.73 -9.80 25.08
C ALA A 418 28.09 -9.88 23.60
N GLN A 419 28.71 -8.83 23.05
CA GLN A 419 29.11 -8.79 21.65
C GLN A 419 30.36 -9.65 21.41
N GLU A 420 31.36 -9.63 22.33
CA GLU A 420 32.50 -10.53 22.28
C GLU A 420 32.11 -12.02 22.45
N ILE A 421 31.15 -12.33 23.31
CA ILE A 421 30.65 -13.70 23.47
C ILE A 421 29.92 -14.20 22.21
N ILE A 422 29.19 -13.32 21.50
CA ILE A 422 28.50 -13.71 20.27
C ILE A 422 29.49 -13.91 19.12
N GLU A 423 30.51 -13.07 19.00
CA GLU A 423 31.54 -13.23 17.98
C GLU A 423 32.39 -14.50 18.22
N ASP A 424 32.79 -14.79 19.46
CA ASP A 424 33.47 -16.01 19.78
C ASP A 424 32.59 -17.26 19.56
N LEU A 425 31.32 -17.22 19.92
CA LEU A 425 30.39 -18.34 19.65
C LEU A 425 30.19 -18.57 18.15
N LEU A 426 30.12 -17.52 17.32
CA LEU A 426 29.97 -17.64 15.88
C LEU A 426 31.15 -18.35 15.22
N VAL A 427 32.37 -18.10 15.67
CA VAL A 427 33.60 -18.78 15.21
C VAL A 427 33.54 -20.26 15.57
N TRP A 428 33.13 -20.61 16.78
CA TRP A 428 32.99 -22.01 17.21
C TRP A 428 31.87 -22.75 16.49
N PHE A 429 30.74 -22.10 16.19
CA PHE A 429 29.68 -22.67 15.37
C PHE A 429 30.12 -22.88 13.92
N ALA A 430 30.84 -21.95 13.34
CA ALA A 430 31.40 -22.10 12.00
C ALA A 430 32.41 -23.26 11.95
N ALA A 431 33.29 -23.37 12.95
CA ALA A 431 34.23 -24.48 13.06
C ALA A 431 33.52 -25.84 13.23
N ALA A 432 32.44 -25.90 14.01
CA ALA A 432 31.65 -27.12 14.18
C ALA A 432 30.94 -27.55 12.88
N ILE A 433 30.38 -26.59 12.11
CA ILE A 433 29.78 -26.88 10.80
C ILE A 433 30.81 -27.42 9.83
N VAL A 434 31.99 -26.80 9.75
CA VAL A 434 33.09 -27.28 8.88
C VAL A 434 33.53 -28.69 9.30
N ALA A 435 33.63 -28.97 10.60
CA ALA A 435 33.99 -30.30 11.10
C ALA A 435 32.93 -31.36 10.75
N LEU A 436 31.65 -31.02 10.85
CA LEU A 436 30.52 -31.87 10.43
C LEU A 436 30.56 -32.19 8.94
N MET A 437 30.79 -31.16 8.09
CA MET A 437 30.93 -31.35 6.64
C MET A 437 32.12 -32.27 6.29
N PHE A 438 33.25 -32.12 6.99
CA PHE A 438 34.39 -33.03 6.81
C PHE A 438 34.07 -34.46 7.25
N LEU A 439 33.32 -34.64 8.32
CA LEU A 439 32.92 -35.95 8.84
C LEU A 439 31.95 -36.65 7.88
N GLU A 440 30.98 -35.89 7.34
CA GLU A 440 30.06 -36.38 6.32
C GLU A 440 30.79 -36.77 5.03
N TRP A 441 31.74 -35.95 4.57
CA TRP A 441 32.58 -36.26 3.42
C TRP A 441 33.43 -37.52 3.65
N ALA A 442 34.03 -37.69 4.83
CA ALA A 442 34.81 -38.83 5.17
C ALA A 442 33.98 -40.13 5.22
N LEU A 443 32.75 -40.06 5.80
CA LEU A 443 31.81 -41.18 5.82
C LEU A 443 31.37 -41.56 4.40
N HIS A 444 31.06 -40.60 3.58
CA HIS A 444 30.67 -40.84 2.17
C HIS A 444 31.82 -41.42 1.34
N SER A 445 33.07 -41.05 1.68
CA SER A 445 34.27 -41.59 1.03
C SER A 445 34.58 -43.02 1.45
N ILE A 446 34.15 -43.44 2.64
CA ILE A 446 34.32 -44.81 3.17
C ILE A 446 33.19 -45.72 2.67
N GLU A 447 31.97 -45.23 2.51
CA GLU A 447 30.84 -46.00 1.96
C GLU A 447 30.91 -46.17 0.43
N GLY A 448 31.77 -45.45 -0.26
CA GLY A 448 32.00 -45.54 -1.70
C GLY A 448 33.18 -46.44 -2.12
N LEU A 449 33.79 -47.14 -1.17
CA LEU A 449 34.78 -48.24 -1.37
C LEU A 449 34.14 -49.58 -1.03
#